data_441206a96894cef2068a15e41c16b975
#
_entry.id   441206a96894cef2068a15e41c16b975
#
_cell.length_a   1.000
_cell.length_b   1.000
_cell.length_c   1.000
_cell.angle_alpha   90.00
_cell.angle_beta   90.00
_cell.angle_gamma   90.00
#
_symmetry.space_group_name_H-M   'P 1'
#
loop_
_entity.id
_entity.type
_entity.pdbx_description
1 polymer ?
#
loop_
_entity_poly.entity_id
_entity_poly.type
_entity_poly.pdbx_seq_one_letter_code
_entity_poly.pdbx_strand_id
1 'polypeptide(L)'
;MRLQDKSIIVTGSGGGIGEGIAKRLAAEGARVIVNDINAVMGEHVVAQIIQAGGIASFFAADVTRSADVKALVAAAVQRHGKLDVMVNNAGWTHRNQPALEVSEEDFDKCYAVNVKSIYLAVIHAVPVFRANKGGSFINIASTAGVRPRPGLTWYNGSKGAAITTSKSLAAELGPDNIRVNCINPVFNPDTGLSASFAGGPVDEERKAKFRASIPLGRFSTALDVANAALYLASDEAAFISGVCIEVDGARCV
;
A
#
# COMPACT_ATOMS: atom_id res chain seq x y z
N MET A 1 12.81 13.96 13.55
CA MET A 1 12.36 13.07 12.46
C MET A 1 11.80 11.80 13.09
N ARG A 2 10.56 11.45 12.74
CA ARG A 2 9.80 10.34 13.37
C ARG A 2 10.27 8.95 12.93
N LEU A 3 11.01 8.85 11.82
CA LEU A 3 11.46 7.60 11.20
C LEU A 3 12.99 7.57 11.01
N GLN A 4 13.72 8.31 11.83
CA GLN A 4 15.17 8.41 11.69
C GLN A 4 15.83 7.02 11.57
N ASP A 5 16.57 6.79 10.49
CA ASP A 5 17.30 5.56 10.18
C ASP A 5 16.46 4.27 10.06
N LYS A 6 15.13 4.35 10.02
CA LYS A 6 14.28 3.18 9.72
C LYS A 6 14.43 2.78 8.25
N SER A 7 14.64 1.49 8.01
CA SER A 7 14.66 0.90 6.67
C SER A 7 13.24 0.50 6.27
N ILE A 8 12.74 1.05 5.16
CA ILE A 8 11.35 0.89 4.73
C ILE A 8 11.28 0.51 3.25
N ILE A 9 10.52 -0.52 2.93
CA ILE A 9 10.12 -0.84 1.56
C ILE A 9 8.71 -0.31 1.31
N VAL A 10 8.49 0.35 0.17
CA VAL A 10 7.15 0.73 -0.31
C VAL A 10 6.94 0.12 -1.69
N THR A 11 5.98 -0.80 -1.82
CA THR A 11 5.68 -1.45 -3.10
C THR A 11 4.70 -0.64 -3.95
N GLY A 12 4.84 -0.71 -5.29
CA GLY A 12 4.01 0.07 -6.21
C GLY A 12 4.16 1.57 -5.98
N SER A 13 5.38 2.03 -5.73
CA SER A 13 5.66 3.41 -5.32
C SER A 13 6.27 4.28 -6.43
N GLY A 14 6.19 3.83 -7.70
CA GLY A 14 6.51 4.66 -8.86
C GLY A 14 5.48 5.76 -9.14
N GLY A 15 4.37 5.83 -8.41
CA GLY A 15 3.35 6.86 -8.58
C GLY A 15 2.23 6.82 -7.54
N GLY A 16 1.34 7.78 -7.61
CA GLY A 16 0.09 7.84 -6.85
C GLY A 16 0.27 7.79 -5.32
N ILE A 17 -0.50 6.92 -4.66
CA ILE A 17 -0.46 6.77 -3.19
C ILE A 17 0.91 6.27 -2.73
N GLY A 18 1.51 5.31 -3.43
CA GLY A 18 2.81 4.74 -3.06
C GLY A 18 3.94 5.75 -3.15
N GLU A 19 3.96 6.58 -4.19
CA GLU A 19 4.87 7.71 -4.30
C GLU A 19 4.73 8.68 -3.13
N GLY A 20 3.48 9.08 -2.81
CA GLY A 20 3.21 9.96 -1.68
C GLY A 20 3.69 9.38 -0.35
N ILE A 21 3.49 8.08 -0.13
CA ILE A 21 3.98 7.37 1.05
C ILE A 21 5.51 7.39 1.08
N ALA A 22 6.18 6.99 -0.01
CA ALA A 22 7.64 6.92 -0.09
C ALA A 22 8.28 8.28 0.22
N LYS A 23 7.79 9.36 -0.41
CA LYS A 23 8.26 10.73 -0.16
C LYS A 23 8.03 11.18 1.28
N ARG A 24 6.85 10.93 1.83
CA ARG A 24 6.51 11.37 3.20
C ARG A 24 7.36 10.66 4.25
N LEU A 25 7.58 9.34 4.08
CA LEU A 25 8.41 8.57 5.00
C LEU A 25 9.90 8.98 4.90
N ALA A 26 10.41 9.21 3.70
CA ALA A 26 11.78 9.70 3.49
C ALA A 26 11.99 11.09 4.12
N ALA A 27 11.02 12.00 4.01
CA ALA A 27 11.08 13.33 4.64
C ALA A 27 11.14 13.28 6.19
N GLU A 28 10.78 12.14 6.79
CA GLU A 28 10.88 11.89 8.23
C GLU A 28 12.12 11.07 8.63
N GLY A 29 13.10 10.97 7.73
CA GLY A 29 14.39 10.34 8.00
C GLY A 29 14.48 8.85 7.70
N ALA A 30 13.46 8.26 7.07
CA ALA A 30 13.53 6.87 6.64
C ALA A 30 14.49 6.68 5.45
N ARG A 31 15.14 5.51 5.40
CA ARG A 31 15.86 4.99 4.23
C ARG A 31 14.87 4.15 3.42
N VAL A 32 14.40 4.68 2.30
CA VAL A 32 13.29 4.09 1.55
C VAL A 32 13.78 3.30 0.34
N ILE A 33 13.31 2.07 0.19
CA ILE A 33 13.35 1.36 -1.09
C ILE A 33 12.04 1.61 -1.81
N VAL A 34 12.11 2.35 -2.90
CA VAL A 34 11.03 2.53 -3.86
C VAL A 34 10.99 1.29 -4.75
N ASN A 35 9.89 0.54 -4.71
CA ASN A 35 9.67 -0.62 -5.57
C ASN A 35 8.54 -0.37 -6.54
N ASP A 36 8.77 -0.68 -7.79
CA ASP A 36 7.76 -0.73 -8.85
C ASP A 36 8.21 -1.68 -9.96
N ILE A 37 7.28 -2.14 -10.79
CA ILE A 37 7.60 -2.84 -12.03
C ILE A 37 8.08 -1.88 -13.13
N ASN A 38 7.70 -0.61 -13.04
CA ASN A 38 8.10 0.45 -13.95
C ASN A 38 9.35 1.17 -13.41
N ALA A 39 10.51 0.82 -13.97
CA ALA A 39 11.79 1.37 -13.51
C ALA A 39 11.87 2.89 -13.72
N VAL A 40 11.38 3.41 -14.85
CA VAL A 40 11.46 4.85 -15.16
C VAL A 40 10.68 5.67 -14.12
N MET A 41 9.47 5.23 -13.77
CA MET A 41 8.66 5.92 -12.76
C MET A 41 9.30 5.80 -11.36
N GLY A 42 9.78 4.62 -10.99
CA GLY A 42 10.40 4.39 -9.69
C GLY A 42 11.69 5.19 -9.50
N GLU A 43 12.56 5.24 -10.50
CA GLU A 43 13.79 6.05 -10.48
C GLU A 43 13.48 7.56 -10.42
N HIS A 44 12.41 8.01 -11.10
CA HIS A 44 11.96 9.39 -11.00
C HIS A 44 11.57 9.77 -9.56
N VAL A 45 10.82 8.90 -8.86
CA VAL A 45 10.46 9.11 -7.45
C VAL A 45 11.69 9.15 -6.55
N VAL A 46 12.67 8.26 -6.78
CA VAL A 46 13.94 8.27 -6.05
C VAL A 46 14.68 9.59 -6.24
N ALA A 47 14.79 10.06 -7.50
CA ALA A 47 15.44 11.34 -7.79
C ALA A 47 14.79 12.51 -7.04
N GLN A 48 13.46 12.55 -6.99
CA GLN A 48 12.71 13.59 -6.26
C GLN A 48 12.95 13.51 -4.74
N ILE A 49 13.00 12.30 -4.16
CA ILE A 49 13.31 12.11 -2.74
C ILE A 49 14.72 12.60 -2.41
N ILE A 50 15.72 12.24 -3.24
CA ILE A 50 17.11 12.66 -3.05
C ILE A 50 17.23 14.17 -3.19
N GLN A 51 16.59 14.78 -4.19
CA GLN A 51 16.56 16.23 -4.39
C GLN A 51 15.97 16.98 -3.18
N ALA A 52 14.98 16.36 -2.50
CA ALA A 52 14.41 16.90 -1.26
C ALA A 52 15.26 16.63 0.00
N GLY A 53 16.45 16.03 -0.14
CA GLY A 53 17.36 15.72 0.97
C GLY A 53 17.07 14.41 1.70
N GLY A 54 16.15 13.57 1.18
CA GLY A 54 15.84 12.25 1.73
C GLY A 54 16.77 11.15 1.20
N ILE A 55 16.64 9.96 1.75
CA ILE A 55 17.43 8.78 1.38
C ILE A 55 16.50 7.75 0.73
N ALA A 56 16.72 7.46 -0.55
CA ALA A 56 15.97 6.45 -1.28
C ALA A 56 16.84 5.72 -2.30
N SER A 57 16.41 4.52 -2.67
CA SER A 57 16.95 3.75 -3.79
C SER A 57 15.84 2.97 -4.48
N PHE A 58 15.99 2.73 -5.77
CA PHE A 58 15.03 1.96 -6.55
C PHE A 58 15.38 0.46 -6.56
N PHE A 59 14.34 -0.38 -6.60
CA PHE A 59 14.44 -1.81 -6.84
C PHE A 59 13.26 -2.31 -7.68
N ALA A 60 13.53 -2.76 -8.91
CA ALA A 60 12.51 -3.35 -9.77
C ALA A 60 12.13 -4.75 -9.25
N ALA A 61 10.86 -4.98 -8.97
CA ALA A 61 10.33 -6.28 -8.59
C ALA A 61 8.82 -6.37 -8.88
N ASP A 62 8.39 -7.51 -9.38
CA ASP A 62 6.98 -7.88 -9.49
C ASP A 62 6.54 -8.55 -8.17
N VAL A 63 5.66 -7.88 -7.43
CA VAL A 63 5.16 -8.36 -6.13
C VAL A 63 4.37 -9.67 -6.20
N THR A 64 3.99 -10.13 -7.40
CA THR A 64 3.31 -11.41 -7.61
C THR A 64 4.27 -12.60 -7.71
N ARG A 65 5.59 -12.34 -7.80
CA ARG A 65 6.65 -13.32 -7.98
C ARG A 65 7.48 -13.49 -6.71
N SER A 66 7.48 -14.70 -6.15
CA SER A 66 8.18 -15.00 -4.89
C SER A 66 9.68 -14.67 -4.93
N ALA A 67 10.36 -14.98 -6.03
CA ALA A 67 11.79 -14.70 -6.20
C ALA A 67 12.09 -13.19 -6.16
N ASP A 68 11.23 -12.38 -6.79
CA ASP A 68 11.39 -10.93 -6.85
C ASP A 68 11.17 -10.30 -5.46
N VAL A 69 10.13 -10.73 -4.73
CA VAL A 69 9.87 -10.25 -3.36
C VAL A 69 11.00 -10.65 -2.41
N LYS A 70 11.53 -11.87 -2.54
CA LYS A 70 12.71 -12.32 -1.78
C LYS A 70 13.91 -11.41 -2.05
N ALA A 71 14.19 -11.10 -3.32
CA ALA A 71 15.29 -10.23 -3.70
C ALA A 71 15.10 -8.79 -3.21
N LEU A 72 13.86 -8.27 -3.26
CA LEU A 72 13.50 -6.95 -2.74
C LEU A 72 13.77 -6.83 -1.23
N VAL A 73 13.36 -7.83 -0.44
CA VAL A 73 13.62 -7.86 1.01
C VAL A 73 15.11 -7.99 1.29
N ALA A 74 15.82 -8.85 0.54
CA ALA A 74 17.27 -8.99 0.67
C ALA A 74 18.02 -7.68 0.34
N ALA A 75 17.54 -6.92 -0.64
CA ALA A 75 18.12 -5.62 -0.98
C ALA A 75 18.02 -4.60 0.17
N ALA A 76 16.93 -4.62 0.96
CA ALA A 76 16.81 -3.78 2.14
C ALA A 76 17.88 -4.13 3.19
N VAL A 77 18.05 -5.42 3.47
CA VAL A 77 19.07 -5.89 4.41
C VAL A 77 20.47 -5.57 3.91
N GLN A 78 20.74 -5.78 2.62
CA GLN A 78 22.06 -5.49 2.02
C GLN A 78 22.40 -3.99 2.06
N ARG A 79 21.44 -3.12 1.75
CA ARG A 79 21.68 -1.67 1.63
C ARG A 79 21.62 -0.93 2.96
N HIS A 80 20.76 -1.39 3.88
CA HIS A 80 20.46 -0.68 5.12
C HIS A 80 20.84 -1.44 6.37
N GLY A 81 21.24 -2.72 6.26
CA GLY A 81 21.56 -3.62 7.39
C GLY A 81 20.34 -4.26 8.05
N LYS A 82 19.13 -3.80 7.74
CA LYS A 82 17.87 -4.23 8.36
C LYS A 82 16.66 -3.90 7.48
N LEU A 83 15.50 -4.40 7.87
CA LEU A 83 14.19 -3.95 7.39
C LEU A 83 13.29 -3.69 8.60
N ASP A 84 12.78 -2.48 8.77
CA ASP A 84 11.90 -2.11 9.89
C ASP A 84 10.42 -2.11 9.50
N VAL A 85 10.10 -1.68 8.25
CA VAL A 85 8.71 -1.55 7.80
C VAL A 85 8.56 -2.03 6.36
N MET A 86 7.51 -2.82 6.12
CA MET A 86 7.07 -3.22 4.78
C MET A 86 5.69 -2.62 4.48
N VAL A 87 5.63 -1.69 3.52
CA VAL A 87 4.37 -1.11 3.04
C VAL A 87 3.93 -1.84 1.77
N ASN A 88 2.93 -2.68 1.89
CA ASN A 88 2.30 -3.40 0.77
C ASN A 88 1.26 -2.47 0.13
N ASN A 89 1.72 -1.59 -0.77
CA ASN A 89 0.87 -0.62 -1.44
C ASN A 89 0.53 -1.04 -2.89
N ALA A 90 1.35 -1.84 -3.54
CA ALA A 90 1.05 -2.31 -4.89
C ALA A 90 -0.37 -2.87 -4.97
N GLY A 91 -1.14 -2.43 -5.95
CA GLY A 91 -2.53 -2.80 -6.10
C GLY A 91 -2.98 -2.75 -7.55
N TRP A 92 -4.00 -3.52 -7.87
CA TRP A 92 -4.59 -3.57 -9.20
C TRP A 92 -6.10 -3.78 -9.10
N THR A 93 -6.86 -3.28 -10.07
CA THR A 93 -8.29 -3.49 -10.23
C THR A 93 -8.64 -3.83 -11.68
N HIS A 94 -9.58 -4.73 -11.87
CA HIS A 94 -10.25 -4.88 -13.16
C HIS A 94 -11.10 -3.63 -13.47
N ARG A 95 -11.52 -3.48 -14.71
CA ARG A 95 -12.46 -2.43 -15.11
C ARG A 95 -13.79 -2.62 -14.36
N ASN A 96 -14.41 -1.52 -13.92
CA ASN A 96 -15.76 -1.55 -13.37
C ASN A 96 -16.75 -2.02 -14.43
N GLN A 97 -17.32 -3.20 -14.21
CA GLN A 97 -18.24 -3.91 -15.11
C GLN A 97 -19.02 -4.97 -14.33
N PRO A 98 -20.10 -5.55 -14.89
CA PRO A 98 -20.85 -6.64 -14.27
C PRO A 98 -19.94 -7.80 -13.85
N ALA A 99 -20.21 -8.42 -12.70
CA ALA A 99 -19.35 -9.47 -12.13
C ALA A 99 -19.16 -10.67 -13.08
N LEU A 100 -20.16 -10.98 -13.90
CA LEU A 100 -20.13 -12.09 -14.86
C LEU A 100 -19.32 -11.80 -16.12
N GLU A 101 -18.94 -10.53 -16.36
CA GLU A 101 -18.15 -10.12 -17.52
C GLU A 101 -16.65 -10.00 -17.20
N VAL A 102 -16.25 -10.15 -15.94
CA VAL A 102 -14.85 -10.13 -15.53
C VAL A 102 -14.21 -11.45 -15.91
N SER A 103 -13.12 -11.39 -16.69
CA SER A 103 -12.39 -12.57 -17.11
C SER A 103 -11.68 -13.27 -15.94
N GLU A 104 -11.40 -14.56 -16.08
CA GLU A 104 -10.59 -15.32 -15.12
C GLU A 104 -9.18 -14.70 -14.97
N GLU A 105 -8.59 -14.24 -16.07
CA GLU A 105 -7.29 -13.56 -16.06
C GLU A 105 -7.30 -12.29 -15.19
N ASP A 106 -8.34 -11.46 -15.33
CA ASP A 106 -8.52 -10.25 -14.53
C ASP A 106 -8.76 -10.59 -13.05
N PHE A 107 -9.54 -11.64 -12.77
CA PHE A 107 -9.75 -12.14 -11.41
C PHE A 107 -8.42 -12.59 -10.79
N ASP A 108 -7.67 -13.46 -11.49
CA ASP A 108 -6.40 -14.00 -11.02
C ASP A 108 -5.38 -12.88 -10.78
N LYS A 109 -5.26 -11.94 -11.71
CA LYS A 109 -4.38 -10.78 -11.56
C LYS A 109 -4.76 -9.92 -10.36
N CYS A 110 -6.07 -9.69 -10.15
CA CYS A 110 -6.55 -8.92 -9.01
C CYS A 110 -6.12 -9.56 -7.68
N TYR A 111 -6.31 -10.88 -7.54
CA TYR A 111 -5.91 -11.60 -6.34
C TYR A 111 -4.40 -11.79 -6.24
N ALA A 112 -3.70 -11.99 -7.34
CA ALA A 112 -2.24 -12.08 -7.35
C ALA A 112 -1.59 -10.79 -6.82
N VAL A 113 -2.06 -9.62 -7.29
CA VAL A 113 -1.48 -8.33 -6.90
C VAL A 113 -1.96 -7.89 -5.52
N ASN A 114 -3.26 -8.04 -5.19
CA ASN A 114 -3.82 -7.45 -3.97
C ASN A 114 -3.73 -8.36 -2.74
N VAL A 115 -3.63 -9.69 -2.91
CA VAL A 115 -3.67 -10.67 -1.82
C VAL A 115 -2.40 -11.51 -1.76
N LYS A 116 -2.03 -12.19 -2.86
CA LYS A 116 -0.83 -13.04 -2.89
C LYS A 116 0.44 -12.24 -2.61
N SER A 117 0.51 -10.98 -3.04
CA SER A 117 1.65 -10.10 -2.73
C SER A 117 1.85 -9.92 -1.22
N ILE A 118 0.78 -9.78 -0.44
CA ILE A 118 0.84 -9.70 1.03
C ILE A 118 1.40 -11.02 1.60
N TYR A 119 0.91 -12.17 1.12
CA TYR A 119 1.43 -13.48 1.52
C TYR A 119 2.94 -13.57 1.25
N LEU A 120 3.40 -13.19 0.05
CA LEU A 120 4.81 -13.25 -0.32
C LEU A 120 5.66 -12.29 0.52
N ALA A 121 5.14 -11.07 0.80
CA ALA A 121 5.80 -10.12 1.69
C ALA A 121 6.00 -10.71 3.09
N VAL A 122 4.98 -11.37 3.65
CA VAL A 122 5.05 -12.02 4.97
C VAL A 122 6.10 -13.14 4.97
N ILE A 123 6.06 -14.06 4.00
CA ILE A 123 7.00 -15.19 3.92
C ILE A 123 8.45 -14.72 3.90
N HIS A 124 8.76 -13.61 3.22
CA HIS A 124 10.14 -13.16 3.05
C HIS A 124 10.57 -12.11 4.08
N ALA A 125 9.67 -11.26 4.59
CA ALA A 125 10.03 -10.22 5.55
C ALA A 125 9.97 -10.69 7.03
N VAL A 126 9.07 -11.61 7.40
CA VAL A 126 8.96 -12.09 8.80
C VAL A 126 10.27 -12.66 9.33
N PRO A 127 11.04 -13.50 8.61
CA PRO A 127 12.34 -13.95 9.09
C PRO A 127 13.31 -12.80 9.41
N VAL A 128 13.30 -11.73 8.59
CA VAL A 128 14.12 -10.54 8.82
C VAL A 128 13.63 -9.77 10.04
N PHE A 129 12.32 -9.56 10.18
CA PHE A 129 11.74 -8.90 11.36
C PHE A 129 12.04 -9.66 12.66
N ARG A 130 11.95 -11.00 12.64
CA ARG A 130 12.33 -11.83 13.79
C ARG A 130 13.81 -11.65 14.17
N ALA A 131 14.71 -11.63 13.18
CA ALA A 131 16.14 -11.39 13.41
C ALA A 131 16.38 -9.98 13.99
N ASN A 132 15.57 -8.99 13.61
CA ASN A 132 15.61 -7.61 14.13
C ASN A 132 14.83 -7.43 15.45
N LYS A 133 14.20 -8.50 16.00
CA LYS A 133 13.36 -8.47 17.20
C LYS A 133 12.11 -7.59 17.08
N GLY A 134 11.57 -7.45 15.88
CA GLY A 134 10.35 -6.73 15.59
C GLY A 134 10.31 -6.12 14.21
N GLY A 135 9.13 -5.64 13.81
CA GLY A 135 8.91 -4.98 12.54
C GLY A 135 7.46 -4.55 12.36
N SER A 136 7.14 -3.97 11.21
CA SER A 136 5.77 -3.54 10.92
C SER A 136 5.38 -3.77 9.48
N PHE A 137 4.21 -4.35 9.27
CA PHE A 137 3.51 -4.36 7.98
C PHE A 137 2.42 -3.28 7.95
N ILE A 138 2.34 -2.56 6.83
CA ILE A 138 1.26 -1.64 6.53
C ILE A 138 0.67 -2.06 5.19
N ASN A 139 -0.56 -2.57 5.20
CA ASN A 139 -1.23 -3.04 3.99
C ASN A 139 -2.20 -1.95 3.48
N ILE A 140 -2.03 -1.52 2.23
CA ILE A 140 -2.96 -0.58 1.61
C ILE A 140 -4.11 -1.37 0.97
N ALA A 141 -5.23 -1.44 1.70
CA ALA A 141 -6.45 -2.05 1.19
C ALA A 141 -7.32 -1.02 0.45
N SER A 142 -8.55 -0.82 0.85
CA SER A 142 -9.47 0.16 0.26
C SER A 142 -10.78 0.22 1.07
N THR A 143 -11.46 1.35 1.05
CA THR A 143 -12.88 1.43 1.46
C THR A 143 -13.79 0.49 0.67
N ALA A 144 -13.36 0.02 -0.50
CA ALA A 144 -14.07 -0.99 -1.29
C ALA A 144 -14.18 -2.35 -0.56
N GLY A 145 -13.24 -2.68 0.32
CA GLY A 145 -13.29 -3.86 1.18
C GLY A 145 -14.20 -3.70 2.41
N VAL A 146 -14.60 -2.47 2.75
CA VAL A 146 -15.47 -2.14 3.88
C VAL A 146 -16.90 -1.84 3.41
N ARG A 147 -17.02 -0.97 2.43
CA ARG A 147 -18.29 -0.55 1.81
C ARG A 147 -18.22 -0.77 0.30
N PRO A 148 -18.51 -2.01 -0.17
CA PRO A 148 -18.30 -2.42 -1.56
C PRO A 148 -19.16 -1.60 -2.53
N ARG A 149 -18.62 -1.47 -3.77
CA ARG A 149 -19.32 -0.80 -4.88
C ARG A 149 -19.73 -1.83 -5.92
N PRO A 150 -20.90 -1.67 -6.56
CA PRO A 150 -21.27 -2.47 -7.73
C PRO A 150 -20.24 -2.34 -8.85
N GLY A 151 -20.10 -3.39 -9.65
CA GLY A 151 -19.17 -3.43 -10.79
C GLY A 151 -17.71 -3.70 -10.43
N LEU A 152 -17.37 -3.80 -9.15
CA LEU A 152 -16.01 -4.07 -8.64
C LEU A 152 -15.95 -5.30 -7.73
N THR A 153 -16.83 -6.26 -7.92
CA THR A 153 -17.03 -7.39 -6.99
C THR A 153 -15.74 -8.09 -6.59
N TRP A 154 -14.92 -8.46 -7.57
CA TRP A 154 -13.70 -9.21 -7.31
C TRP A 154 -12.60 -8.35 -6.68
N TYR A 155 -12.52 -7.09 -7.07
CA TYR A 155 -11.66 -6.11 -6.40
C TYR A 155 -12.10 -5.88 -4.95
N ASN A 156 -13.40 -5.68 -4.69
CA ASN A 156 -13.93 -5.52 -3.34
C ASN A 156 -13.56 -6.73 -2.46
N GLY A 157 -13.77 -7.95 -3.00
CA GLY A 157 -13.40 -9.20 -2.33
C GLY A 157 -11.90 -9.27 -2.01
N SER A 158 -11.02 -8.91 -2.96
CA SER A 158 -9.58 -8.91 -2.75
C SER A 158 -9.14 -7.91 -1.67
N LYS A 159 -9.78 -6.73 -1.60
CA LYS A 159 -9.49 -5.74 -0.56
C LYS A 159 -10.09 -6.11 0.79
N GLY A 160 -11.24 -6.79 0.82
CA GLY A 160 -11.78 -7.43 2.03
C GLY A 160 -10.86 -8.53 2.56
N ALA A 161 -10.30 -9.35 1.67
CA ALA A 161 -9.29 -10.35 2.03
C ALA A 161 -8.04 -9.72 2.64
N ALA A 162 -7.53 -8.63 2.05
CA ALA A 162 -6.38 -7.89 2.62
C ALA A 162 -6.66 -7.37 4.03
N ILE A 163 -7.87 -6.85 4.31
CA ILE A 163 -8.30 -6.38 5.63
C ILE A 163 -8.30 -7.53 6.65
N THR A 164 -8.98 -8.64 6.31
CA THR A 164 -9.08 -9.79 7.21
C THR A 164 -7.72 -10.45 7.45
N THR A 165 -6.91 -10.61 6.39
CA THR A 165 -5.55 -11.13 6.49
C THR A 165 -4.68 -10.27 7.40
N SER A 166 -4.79 -8.93 7.31
CA SER A 166 -4.04 -8.02 8.18
C SER A 166 -4.37 -8.24 9.66
N LYS A 167 -5.64 -8.40 10.01
CA LYS A 167 -6.08 -8.69 11.39
C LYS A 167 -5.60 -10.04 11.89
N SER A 168 -5.68 -11.07 11.05
CA SER A 168 -5.21 -12.43 11.38
C SER A 168 -3.70 -12.44 11.64
N LEU A 169 -2.92 -11.82 10.75
CA LEU A 169 -1.46 -11.71 10.90
C LEU A 169 -1.06 -10.89 12.13
N ALA A 170 -1.82 -9.85 12.49
CA ALA A 170 -1.56 -9.06 13.69
C ALA A 170 -1.64 -9.91 14.96
N ALA A 171 -2.63 -10.79 15.04
CA ALA A 171 -2.78 -11.72 16.17
C ALA A 171 -1.67 -12.78 16.19
N GLU A 172 -1.34 -13.35 15.03
CA GLU A 172 -0.37 -14.44 14.91
C GLU A 172 1.07 -13.97 15.12
N LEU A 173 1.44 -12.79 14.59
CA LEU A 173 2.80 -12.27 14.63
C LEU A 173 3.08 -11.33 15.82
N GLY A 174 2.08 -11.01 16.61
CA GLY A 174 2.22 -10.19 17.83
C GLY A 174 3.27 -10.69 18.82
N PRO A 175 3.34 -11.99 19.11
CA PRO A 175 4.39 -12.55 19.98
C PRO A 175 5.83 -12.31 19.50
N ASP A 176 6.02 -12.11 18.19
CA ASP A 176 7.32 -11.76 17.58
C ASP A 176 7.61 -10.25 17.60
N ASN A 177 6.77 -9.44 18.26
CA ASN A 177 6.83 -7.97 18.21
C ASN A 177 6.69 -7.41 16.78
N ILE A 178 5.91 -8.09 15.93
CA ILE A 178 5.62 -7.66 14.57
C ILE A 178 4.18 -7.12 14.53
N ARG A 179 4.05 -5.84 14.19
CA ARG A 179 2.75 -5.18 14.06
C ARG A 179 2.24 -5.31 12.62
N VAL A 180 0.95 -5.53 12.46
CA VAL A 180 0.31 -5.56 11.13
C VAL A 180 -0.93 -4.70 11.16
N ASN A 181 -0.95 -3.66 10.33
CA ASN A 181 -2.07 -2.73 10.24
C ASN A 181 -2.49 -2.51 8.78
N CYS A 182 -3.68 -1.96 8.60
CA CYS A 182 -4.28 -1.72 7.31
C CYS A 182 -4.70 -0.25 7.18
N ILE A 183 -4.58 0.30 5.97
CA ILE A 183 -5.15 1.61 5.63
C ILE A 183 -6.14 1.39 4.49
N ASN A 184 -7.32 2.00 4.61
CA ASN A 184 -8.42 1.91 3.66
C ASN A 184 -8.69 3.27 2.99
N PRO A 185 -7.94 3.65 1.93
CA PRO A 185 -8.20 4.89 1.23
C PRO A 185 -9.54 4.86 0.49
N VAL A 186 -10.20 6.02 0.41
CA VAL A 186 -11.30 6.26 -0.52
C VAL A 186 -10.75 6.50 -1.94
N PHE A 187 -11.65 6.49 -2.91
CA PHE A 187 -11.32 6.81 -4.31
C PHE A 187 -10.54 8.12 -4.43
N ASN A 188 -9.42 8.06 -5.14
CA ASN A 188 -8.59 9.20 -5.51
C ASN A 188 -8.48 9.24 -7.04
N PRO A 189 -8.94 10.32 -7.71
CA PRO A 189 -8.91 10.43 -9.16
C PRO A 189 -7.51 10.52 -9.75
N ASP A 190 -6.51 10.90 -8.96
CA ASP A 190 -5.13 11.15 -9.40
C ASP A 190 -4.25 9.90 -9.32
N THR A 191 -4.85 8.71 -9.27
CA THR A 191 -4.13 7.43 -9.29
C THR A 191 -4.21 6.75 -10.65
N GLY A 192 -3.21 5.94 -11.00
CA GLY A 192 -3.21 5.14 -12.23
C GLY A 192 -4.36 4.14 -12.34
N LEU A 193 -5.08 3.87 -11.24
CA LEU A 193 -6.23 2.95 -11.21
C LEU A 193 -7.58 3.64 -11.42
N SER A 194 -7.63 4.98 -11.44
CA SER A 194 -8.87 5.75 -11.38
C SER A 194 -9.83 5.44 -12.55
N ALA A 195 -9.32 5.35 -13.77
CA ALA A 195 -10.14 5.07 -14.96
C ALA A 195 -10.74 3.66 -14.92
N SER A 196 -9.96 2.63 -14.55
CA SER A 196 -10.45 1.25 -14.39
C SER A 196 -11.48 1.15 -13.27
N PHE A 197 -11.20 1.77 -12.13
CA PHE A 197 -12.09 1.82 -10.97
C PHE A 197 -13.43 2.49 -11.30
N ALA A 198 -13.42 3.56 -12.11
CA ALA A 198 -14.63 4.25 -12.54
C ALA A 198 -15.34 3.61 -13.75
N GLY A 199 -14.70 2.64 -14.43
CA GLY A 199 -15.23 2.01 -15.64
C GLY A 199 -15.00 2.82 -16.92
N GLY A 200 -14.17 3.85 -16.89
CA GLY A 200 -13.83 4.73 -18.00
C GLY A 200 -13.25 6.06 -17.54
N PRO A 201 -13.05 7.02 -18.45
CA PRO A 201 -12.52 8.34 -18.10
C PRO A 201 -13.29 9.00 -16.95
N VAL A 202 -12.55 9.64 -16.05
CA VAL A 202 -13.13 10.33 -14.89
C VAL A 202 -13.30 11.80 -15.21
N ASP A 203 -14.41 12.14 -15.86
CA ASP A 203 -14.82 13.52 -16.16
C ASP A 203 -15.32 14.26 -14.90
N GLU A 204 -15.61 15.55 -15.02
CA GLU A 204 -16.03 16.37 -13.88
C GLU A 204 -17.39 15.94 -13.30
N GLU A 205 -18.30 15.41 -14.11
CA GLU A 205 -19.59 14.91 -13.62
C GLU A 205 -19.38 13.67 -12.73
N ARG A 206 -18.56 12.71 -13.18
CA ARG A 206 -18.19 11.54 -12.37
C ARG A 206 -17.45 11.95 -11.11
N LYS A 207 -16.50 12.87 -11.19
CA LYS A 207 -15.81 13.42 -10.02
C LYS A 207 -16.80 14.03 -9.02
N ALA A 208 -17.77 14.82 -9.51
CA ALA A 208 -18.79 15.40 -8.64
C ALA A 208 -19.61 14.31 -7.91
N LYS A 209 -20.03 13.25 -8.61
CA LYS A 209 -20.76 12.11 -8.01
C LYS A 209 -19.92 11.39 -6.95
N PHE A 210 -18.64 11.11 -7.22
CA PHE A 210 -17.75 10.50 -6.22
C PHE A 210 -17.55 11.41 -5.02
N ARG A 211 -17.28 12.70 -5.26
CA ARG A 211 -17.07 13.71 -4.20
C ARG A 211 -18.30 13.86 -3.30
N ALA A 212 -19.50 13.87 -3.87
CA ALA A 212 -20.75 13.95 -3.12
C ALA A 212 -20.96 12.78 -2.15
N SER A 213 -20.28 11.63 -2.37
CA SER A 213 -20.32 10.49 -1.46
C SER A 213 -19.35 10.58 -0.29
N ILE A 214 -18.55 11.66 -0.21
CA ILE A 214 -17.54 11.89 0.84
C ILE A 214 -17.98 13.05 1.70
N PRO A 215 -18.40 12.84 2.96
CA PRO A 215 -18.91 13.92 3.84
C PRO A 215 -17.96 15.11 4.02
N LEU A 216 -16.63 14.90 4.04
CA LEU A 216 -15.67 16.01 4.08
C LEU A 216 -15.58 16.83 2.77
N GLY A 217 -16.34 16.49 1.73
CA GLY A 217 -16.53 17.29 0.52
C GLY A 217 -15.35 17.37 -0.44
N ARG A 218 -14.26 16.59 -0.21
CA ARG A 218 -13.09 16.53 -1.07
C ARG A 218 -12.60 15.09 -1.27
N PHE A 219 -11.82 14.87 -2.30
CA PHE A 219 -11.07 13.62 -2.46
C PHE A 219 -9.92 13.54 -1.45
N SER A 220 -9.54 12.32 -1.08
CA SER A 220 -8.27 12.09 -0.39
C SER A 220 -7.11 12.37 -1.35
N THR A 221 -6.01 12.83 -0.82
CA THR A 221 -4.75 12.99 -1.51
C THR A 221 -3.78 11.84 -1.14
N ALA A 222 -2.72 11.67 -1.91
CA ALA A 222 -1.66 10.76 -1.52
C ALA A 222 -1.05 11.13 -0.15
N LEU A 223 -1.02 12.43 0.19
CA LEU A 223 -0.52 12.91 1.48
C LEU A 223 -1.42 12.52 2.65
N ASP A 224 -2.75 12.51 2.48
CA ASP A 224 -3.68 12.06 3.53
C ASP A 224 -3.38 10.61 3.92
N VAL A 225 -3.18 9.73 2.93
CA VAL A 225 -2.83 8.32 3.13
C VAL A 225 -1.41 8.17 3.70
N ALA A 226 -0.47 8.95 3.19
CA ALA A 226 0.92 8.93 3.62
C ALA A 226 1.09 9.34 5.09
N ASN A 227 0.28 10.28 5.61
CA ASN A 227 0.30 10.67 7.01
C ASN A 227 -0.21 9.54 7.93
N ALA A 228 -1.21 8.77 7.53
CA ALA A 228 -1.62 7.58 8.25
C ALA A 228 -0.53 6.50 8.23
N ALA A 229 0.12 6.29 7.07
CA ALA A 229 1.25 5.36 6.95
C ALA A 229 2.44 5.80 7.83
N LEU A 230 2.75 7.09 7.88
CA LEU A 230 3.79 7.64 8.75
C LEU A 230 3.52 7.33 10.23
N TYR A 231 2.29 7.57 10.70
CA TYR A 231 1.90 7.24 12.07
C TYR A 231 2.10 5.76 12.36
N LEU A 232 1.57 4.87 11.51
CA LEU A 232 1.69 3.42 11.71
C LEU A 232 3.12 2.88 11.60
N ALA A 233 3.99 3.54 10.82
CA ALA A 233 5.41 3.20 10.69
C ALA A 233 6.25 3.67 11.88
N SER A 234 5.80 4.67 12.62
CA SER A 234 6.52 5.29 13.74
C SER A 234 6.40 4.51 15.04
N ASP A 235 7.25 4.86 16.02
CA ASP A 235 7.20 4.29 17.37
C ASP A 235 6.01 4.80 18.18
N GLU A 236 5.36 5.89 17.74
CA GLU A 236 4.10 6.36 18.31
C GLU A 236 2.97 5.32 18.19
N ALA A 237 3.05 4.43 17.20
CA ALA A 237 2.12 3.33 16.99
C ALA A 237 2.61 1.99 17.60
N ALA A 238 3.54 2.01 18.58
CA ALA A 238 4.15 0.79 19.12
C ALA A 238 3.13 -0.18 19.71
N PHE A 239 1.98 0.28 20.20
CA PHE A 239 0.91 -0.55 20.74
C PHE A 239 -0.32 -0.65 19.83
N ILE A 240 -0.15 -0.34 18.52
CA ILE A 240 -1.21 -0.38 17.50
C ILE A 240 -0.93 -1.54 16.54
N SER A 241 -1.74 -2.59 16.62
CA SER A 241 -1.71 -3.75 15.71
C SER A 241 -3.12 -4.27 15.45
N GLY A 242 -3.41 -4.71 14.23
CA GLY A 242 -4.72 -5.23 13.82
C GLY A 242 -5.75 -4.16 13.49
N VAL A 243 -5.38 -2.88 13.48
CA VAL A 243 -6.32 -1.81 13.10
C VAL A 243 -6.44 -1.66 11.58
N CYS A 244 -7.63 -1.19 11.16
CA CYS A 244 -7.89 -0.74 9.81
C CYS A 244 -8.30 0.72 9.90
N ILE A 245 -7.51 1.63 9.32
CA ILE A 245 -7.77 3.08 9.35
C ILE A 245 -8.40 3.47 8.02
N GLU A 246 -9.65 3.93 8.07
CA GLU A 246 -10.33 4.54 6.94
C GLU A 246 -9.79 5.96 6.72
N VAL A 247 -9.13 6.18 5.57
CA VAL A 247 -8.71 7.52 5.10
C VAL A 247 -9.69 7.93 4.01
N ASP A 248 -10.91 8.26 4.41
CA ASP A 248 -12.06 8.29 3.50
C ASP A 248 -13.00 9.50 3.67
N GLY A 249 -12.72 10.40 4.61
CA GLY A 249 -13.57 11.57 4.87
C GLY A 249 -14.99 11.22 5.32
N ALA A 250 -15.12 10.14 6.11
CA ALA A 250 -16.37 9.59 6.64
C ALA A 250 -17.24 8.88 5.57
N ARG A 251 -16.65 8.42 4.44
CA ARG A 251 -17.37 7.73 3.37
C ARG A 251 -17.99 6.40 3.83
N CYS A 252 -17.42 5.74 4.83
CA CYS A 252 -17.80 4.39 5.27
C CYS A 252 -18.68 4.35 6.53
N VAL A 253 -19.09 5.49 7.05
CA VAL A 253 -20.04 5.62 8.16
C VAL A 253 -21.44 5.94 7.67
#